data_1d02f77e9fc7bdb07ec1e7eab6056d76
#
_entry.id   1d02f77e9fc7bdb07ec1e7eab6056d76
#
_cell.length_a   1.000
_cell.length_b   1.000
_cell.length_c   1.000
_cell.angle_alpha   90.00
_cell.angle_beta   90.00
_cell.angle_gamma   90.00
#
_symmetry.space_group_name_H-M   'P 1'
#
loop_
_entity.id
_entity.type
_entity.pdbx_description
1 polymer ?
#
loop_
_entity_poly.entity_id
_entity_poly.type
_entity_poly.pdbx_seq_one_letter_code
_entity_poly.pdbx_strand_id
1 'polypeptide(L)' 'MLLALIENMQREDLNPIEEASAFREMMGRYELTQAEVSKSVGKSRPYITNAL' A
#
# COMPACT_ATOMS: atom_id res chain seq x y z
N MET A 1 2.70 -11.95 4.69
CA MET A 1 3.21 -11.21 5.84
C MET A 1 3.29 -9.72 5.54
N LEU A 2 2.83 -8.90 6.45
CA LEU A 2 2.73 -7.45 6.20
C LEU A 2 4.07 -6.78 5.92
N LEU A 3 5.09 -7.13 6.67
CA LEU A 3 6.41 -6.54 6.47
C LEU A 3 6.95 -6.79 5.06
N ALA A 4 6.80 -7.99 4.56
CA ALA A 4 7.25 -8.33 3.21
C ALA A 4 6.44 -7.56 2.16
N LEU A 5 5.16 -7.35 2.42
CA LEU A 5 4.29 -6.59 1.53
C LEU A 5 4.74 -5.12 1.47
N ILE A 6 5.05 -4.53 2.62
CA ILE A 6 5.52 -3.15 2.69
C ILE A 6 6.85 -3.00 1.98
N GLU A 7 7.78 -3.93 2.19
CA GLU A 7 9.07 -3.89 1.50
C GLU A 7 8.90 -3.98 -0.01
N ASN A 8 7.98 -4.83 -0.46
CA ASN A 8 7.68 -4.97 -1.88
C ASN A 8 7.11 -3.68 -2.46
N MET A 9 6.31 -2.96 -1.67
CA MET A 9 5.72 -1.69 -2.06
C MET A 9 6.76 -0.59 -2.30
N GLN A 10 7.94 -0.71 -1.70
CA GLN A 10 8.97 0.31 -1.80
C GLN A 10 9.97 0.04 -2.92
N ARG A 11 9.70 -0.95 -3.76
CA ARG A 11 10.54 -1.22 -4.91
C ARG A 11 10.29 -0.19 -6.01
N GLU A 12 11.36 0.25 -6.64
CA GLU A 12 11.28 1.28 -7.68
C GLU A 12 10.55 0.81 -8.93
N ASP A 13 10.62 -0.48 -9.22
CA ASP A 13 10.03 -1.03 -10.43
C ASP A 13 8.61 -1.55 -10.25
N LEU A 14 7.98 -1.23 -9.14
CA LEU A 14 6.62 -1.65 -8.85
C LEU A 14 5.66 -0.91 -9.78
N ASN A 15 4.83 -1.65 -10.52
CA ASN A 15 3.90 -1.00 -11.43
C ASN A 15 2.61 -0.59 -10.69
N PRO A 16 1.84 0.37 -11.26
CA PRO A 16 0.64 0.89 -10.57
C PRO A 16 -0.39 -0.16 -10.22
N ILE A 17 -0.53 -1.20 -11.02
CA ILE A 17 -1.50 -2.26 -10.76
C ILE A 17 -1.08 -3.07 -9.54
N GLU A 18 0.19 -3.41 -9.44
CA GLU A 18 0.72 -4.13 -8.29
C GLU A 18 0.59 -3.29 -7.02
N GLU A 19 0.85 -1.99 -7.13
CA GLU A 19 0.75 -1.08 -6.02
C GLU A 19 -0.69 -1.00 -5.49
N ALA A 20 -1.64 -0.82 -6.39
CA ALA A 20 -3.06 -0.77 -6.01
C ALA A 20 -3.51 -2.08 -5.37
N SER A 21 -3.08 -3.20 -5.92
CA SER A 21 -3.41 -4.51 -5.38
C SER A 21 -2.86 -4.68 -3.96
N ALA A 22 -1.63 -4.23 -3.73
CA ALA A 22 -1.01 -4.31 -2.41
C ALA A 22 -1.74 -3.43 -1.40
N PHE A 23 -2.14 -2.22 -1.80
CA PHE A 23 -2.92 -1.34 -0.92
C PHE A 23 -4.24 -1.99 -0.53
N ARG A 24 -4.94 -2.61 -1.50
CA ARG A 24 -6.20 -3.29 -1.22
C ARG A 24 -6.00 -4.45 -0.26
N GLU A 25 -4.93 -5.19 -0.42
CA GLU A 25 -4.63 -6.30 0.48
C GLU A 25 -4.37 -5.80 1.89
N MET A 26 -3.62 -4.71 2.04
CA MET A 26 -3.35 -4.14 3.35
C MET A 26 -4.65 -3.71 4.03
N MET A 27 -5.57 -3.10 3.29
CA MET A 27 -6.83 -2.63 3.85
C MET A 27 -7.81 -3.76 4.10
N GLY A 28 -7.84 -4.76 3.23
CA GLY A 28 -8.79 -5.87 3.36
C GLY A 28 -8.30 -6.99 4.25
N ARG A 29 -7.11 -7.51 3.96
CA ARG A 29 -6.56 -8.67 4.68
C ARG A 29 -6.03 -8.29 6.05
N TYR A 30 -5.38 -7.14 6.15
CA TYR A 30 -4.78 -6.69 7.41
C TYR A 30 -5.63 -5.65 8.13
N GLU A 31 -6.77 -5.32 7.56
CA GLU A 31 -7.76 -4.41 8.15
C GLU A 31 -7.17 -3.03 8.49
N LEU A 32 -6.27 -2.55 7.66
CA LEU A 32 -5.66 -1.24 7.84
C LEU A 32 -6.53 -0.16 7.21
N THR A 33 -6.53 1.03 7.83
CA THR A 33 -7.17 2.19 7.23
C THR A 33 -6.24 2.83 6.20
N GLN A 34 -6.78 3.73 5.37
CA GLN A 34 -5.93 4.46 4.42
C GLN A 34 -4.83 5.23 5.14
N ALA A 35 -5.15 5.81 6.30
CA ALA A 35 -4.16 6.53 7.10
C ALA A 35 -3.04 5.60 7.55
N GLU A 36 -3.40 4.40 7.97
CA GLU A 36 -2.41 3.42 8.41
C GLU A 36 -1.55 2.93 7.24
N VAL A 37 -2.16 2.70 6.09
CA VAL A 37 -1.41 2.31 4.89
C VAL A 37 -0.45 3.42 4.49
N SER A 38 -0.92 4.66 4.47
CA SER A 38 -0.11 5.82 4.14
C SER A 38 1.13 5.90 5.04
N LYS A 39 0.93 5.74 6.33
CA LYS A 39 2.01 5.80 7.30
C LYS A 39 3.00 4.65 7.10
N SER A 40 2.48 3.46 6.82
CA SER A 40 3.32 2.25 6.68
C SER A 40 4.20 2.30 5.44
N VAL A 41 3.68 2.83 4.33
CA VAL A 41 4.42 2.83 3.06
C VAL A 41 5.10 4.15 2.77
N GLY A 42 4.90 5.17 3.62
CA GLY A 42 5.56 6.46 3.44
C GLY A 42 4.99 7.29 2.30
N LYS A 43 3.72 7.10 1.97
CA LYS A 43 3.03 7.87 0.94
C LYS A 43 1.89 8.67 1.57
N SER A 44 1.42 9.72 0.89
CA SER A 44 0.32 10.52 1.41
C SER A 44 -1.02 9.79 1.23
N ARG A 45 -2.02 10.19 2.02
CA ARG A 45 -3.36 9.61 1.88
C ARG A 45 -3.96 9.84 0.49
N PRO A 46 -3.86 11.05 -0.10
CA PRO A 46 -4.33 11.24 -1.46
C PRO A 46 -3.66 10.31 -2.46
N TYR A 47 -2.39 10.01 -2.26
CA TYR A 47 -1.69 9.06 -3.10
C TYR A 47 -2.34 7.67 -3.03
N ILE A 48 -2.63 7.22 -1.81
CA ILE A 48 -3.27 5.92 -1.60
C ILE A 48 -4.66 5.90 -2.25
N THR A 49 -5.44 6.95 -2.01
CA THR A 49 -6.80 7.05 -2.56
C THR A 49 -6.78 7.01 -4.07
N ASN A 50 -5.85 7.72 -4.71
CA ASN A 50 -5.76 7.76 -6.16
C ASN A 50 -5.26 6.44 -6.76
N ALA A 51 -4.51 5.67 -6.00
CA ALA A 51 -3.98 4.38 -6.47
C ALA A 51 -5.04 3.28 -6.46
N LEU A 52 -6.06 3.41 -5.63
CA LEU A 52 -7.10 2.38 -5.48
C LEU A 52 -8.10 2.36 -6.61
#